data_65d9796e7a1758281cdeb9cf60dd1d1f
#
_entry.id   65d9796e7a1758281cdeb9cf60dd1d1f
#
_cell.length_a   1.000
_cell.length_b   1.000
_cell.length_c   1.000
_cell.angle_alpha   90.00
_cell.angle_beta   90.00
_cell.angle_gamma   90.00
#
_symmetry.space_group_name_H-M   'P 1'
#
loop_
_entity.id
_entity.type
_entity.pdbx_description
1 polymer ?
#
loop_
_entity_poly.entity_id
_entity_poly.type
_entity_poly.pdbx_seq_one_letter_code
_entity_poly.pdbx_strand_id
1 'polypeptide(L)'
;MNMKRIIVFIASILVVCSCARQSGIIVIDTPARPAGQQDAVAMTADPIDTVRVGFVGLGMRGPGAVNRFTHIPGVKIVALCDVEPDRVEKAQNILRRAGLPDAAGYSGSTEAYKELCERDDIDLVYVATDWIHHAPVGVYAMEQGKHVAIEVPAAMTLDEIWQLVNTSERTRK
;
A
#
# COMPACT_ATOMS: atom_id res chain seq x y z
N MET A 1 -41.43 55.65 2.85
CA MET A 1 -40.24 55.01 2.23
C MET A 1 -40.57 54.75 0.79
N ASN A 2 -39.76 55.21 -0.17
CA ASN A 2 -40.11 55.30 -1.59
C ASN A 2 -39.98 53.90 -2.23
N MET A 3 -40.99 53.44 -2.94
CA MET A 3 -41.11 52.09 -3.55
C MET A 3 -39.87 51.71 -4.35
N LYS A 4 -39.21 52.65 -5.01
CA LYS A 4 -37.91 52.44 -5.71
C LYS A 4 -36.76 52.06 -4.78
N ARG A 5 -36.72 52.55 -3.53
CA ARG A 5 -35.72 52.17 -2.52
C ARG A 5 -35.91 50.77 -1.97
N ILE A 6 -37.21 50.33 -1.85
CA ILE A 6 -37.54 48.96 -1.42
C ILE A 6 -37.13 47.95 -2.48
N ILE A 7 -37.38 48.23 -3.77
CA ILE A 7 -36.96 47.37 -4.89
C ILE A 7 -35.44 47.21 -4.96
N VAL A 8 -34.68 48.29 -4.78
CA VAL A 8 -33.21 48.23 -4.76
C VAL A 8 -32.70 47.44 -3.56
N PHE A 9 -33.33 47.55 -2.41
CA PHE A 9 -32.95 46.79 -1.21
C PHE A 9 -33.25 45.28 -1.33
N ILE A 10 -34.38 44.91 -1.93
CA ILE A 10 -34.72 43.52 -2.23
C ILE A 10 -33.78 42.92 -3.31
N ALA A 11 -33.45 43.66 -4.34
CA ALA A 11 -32.50 43.24 -5.38
C ALA A 11 -31.07 43.02 -4.81
N SER A 12 -30.66 43.89 -3.87
CA SER A 12 -29.36 43.73 -3.20
C SER A 12 -29.30 42.52 -2.31
N ILE A 13 -30.39 42.16 -1.59
CA ILE A 13 -30.47 40.96 -0.78
C ILE A 13 -30.49 39.70 -1.63
N LEU A 14 -31.14 39.70 -2.79
CA LEU A 14 -31.16 38.57 -3.72
C LEU A 14 -29.79 38.29 -4.35
N VAL A 15 -29.00 39.36 -4.63
CA VAL A 15 -27.64 39.22 -5.17
C VAL A 15 -26.67 38.68 -4.13
N VAL A 16 -26.84 39.02 -2.85
CA VAL A 16 -25.98 38.47 -1.76
C VAL A 16 -26.29 37.00 -1.48
N CYS A 17 -27.55 36.56 -1.60
CA CYS A 17 -27.92 35.14 -1.47
C CYS A 17 -27.46 34.26 -2.63
N SER A 18 -27.20 34.84 -3.81
CA SER A 18 -26.76 34.08 -5.00
C SER A 18 -25.26 33.72 -4.98
N CYS A 19 -24.47 34.26 -4.06
CA CYS A 19 -23.03 33.99 -3.96
C CYS A 19 -22.68 32.90 -2.94
N ALA A 20 -23.65 32.30 -2.26
CA ALA A 20 -23.43 31.06 -1.52
C ALA A 20 -23.38 29.87 -2.52
N ARG A 21 -22.37 29.84 -3.41
CA ARG A 21 -21.92 28.59 -3.96
C ARG A 21 -21.49 27.76 -2.76
N GLN A 22 -22.33 26.81 -2.35
CA GLN A 22 -21.84 25.66 -1.59
C GLN A 22 -20.71 25.08 -2.43
N SER A 23 -19.48 25.40 -2.09
CA SER A 23 -18.36 24.56 -2.46
C SER A 23 -18.73 23.20 -1.90
N GLY A 24 -19.13 22.27 -2.78
CA GLY A 24 -19.47 20.92 -2.39
C GLY A 24 -18.20 20.28 -1.83
N ILE A 25 -17.99 20.48 -0.53
CA ILE A 25 -16.96 19.74 0.19
C ILE A 25 -17.48 18.31 0.22
N ILE A 26 -16.80 17.44 -0.53
CA ILE A 26 -17.04 16.01 -0.45
C ILE A 26 -16.51 15.59 0.92
N VAL A 27 -17.43 15.34 1.85
CA VAL A 27 -17.09 14.74 3.14
C VAL A 27 -17.04 13.24 2.93
N ILE A 28 -15.86 12.66 3.10
CA ILE A 28 -15.67 11.22 3.11
C ILE A 28 -15.76 10.78 4.57
N ASP A 29 -16.72 9.91 4.88
CA ASP A 29 -16.87 9.36 6.21
C ASP A 29 -15.60 8.56 6.58
N THR A 30 -14.99 8.94 7.68
CA THR A 30 -13.82 8.25 8.23
C THR A 30 -14.30 7.20 9.22
N PRO A 31 -13.97 5.92 9.05
CA PRO A 31 -14.32 4.89 10.02
C PRO A 31 -13.80 5.25 11.41
N ALA A 32 -14.60 4.98 12.44
CA ALA A 32 -14.16 5.18 13.80
C ALA A 32 -13.05 4.20 14.15
N ARG A 33 -11.95 4.69 14.73
CA ARG A 33 -10.90 3.82 15.26
C ARG A 33 -11.41 3.03 16.46
N PRO A 34 -11.13 1.74 16.55
CA PRO A 34 -11.36 0.97 17.76
C PRO A 34 -10.65 1.59 18.97
N ALA A 35 -11.22 1.41 20.17
CA ALA A 35 -10.63 1.93 21.39
C ALA A 35 -9.19 1.38 21.59
N GLY A 36 -8.25 2.28 21.82
CA GLY A 36 -6.83 1.93 22.01
C GLY A 36 -6.00 1.79 20.73
N GLN A 37 -6.61 1.85 19.54
CA GLN A 37 -5.86 1.85 18.28
C GLN A 37 -5.21 3.22 18.07
N GLN A 38 -3.90 3.22 17.87
CA GLN A 38 -3.09 4.42 17.62
C GLN A 38 -2.78 4.54 16.12
N ASP A 39 -2.75 5.77 15.59
CA ASP A 39 -2.33 5.99 14.21
C ASP A 39 -0.87 5.54 13.96
N ALA A 40 -0.56 5.35 12.68
CA ALA A 40 0.77 4.92 12.25
C ALA A 40 1.74 6.09 11.96
N VAL A 41 1.31 7.35 12.15
CA VAL A 41 2.10 8.54 11.74
C VAL A 41 3.44 8.64 12.48
N ALA A 42 3.46 8.27 13.76
CA ALA A 42 4.66 8.26 14.59
C ALA A 42 5.21 6.84 14.81
N MET A 43 4.83 5.88 13.96
CA MET A 43 5.31 4.51 14.10
C MET A 43 6.80 4.44 13.77
N THR A 44 7.55 3.80 14.65
CA THR A 44 8.97 3.48 14.47
C THR A 44 9.21 2.00 14.66
N ALA A 45 10.25 1.48 14.04
CA ALA A 45 10.74 0.13 14.26
C ALA A 45 12.20 0.19 14.73
N ASP A 46 12.61 -0.76 15.54
CA ASP A 46 14.00 -0.88 15.92
C ASP A 46 14.88 -1.19 14.70
N PRO A 47 16.06 -0.57 14.57
CA PRO A 47 16.98 -0.87 13.49
C PRO A 47 17.42 -2.33 13.51
N ILE A 48 17.48 -2.96 12.33
CA ILE A 48 18.01 -4.30 12.14
C ILE A 48 19.17 -4.26 11.14
N ASP A 49 20.21 -5.06 11.35
CA ASP A 49 21.41 -5.06 10.51
C ASP A 49 21.12 -5.50 9.07
N THR A 50 20.19 -6.41 8.90
CA THR A 50 19.81 -6.96 7.59
C THR A 50 18.31 -7.09 7.48
N VAL A 51 17.71 -6.36 6.54
CA VAL A 51 16.30 -6.48 6.17
C VAL A 51 16.12 -7.62 5.18
N ARG A 52 15.40 -8.66 5.58
CA ARG A 52 15.09 -9.84 4.74
C ARG A 52 13.80 -9.58 3.98
N VAL A 53 13.89 -9.58 2.64
CA VAL A 53 12.80 -9.14 1.77
C VAL A 53 12.24 -10.31 0.96
N GLY A 54 10.91 -10.44 0.98
CA GLY A 54 10.14 -11.24 0.04
C GLY A 54 9.47 -10.36 -1.02
N PHE A 55 9.52 -10.75 -2.27
CA PHE A 55 8.85 -10.07 -3.38
C PHE A 55 7.62 -10.83 -3.84
N VAL A 56 6.48 -10.15 -3.96
CA VAL A 56 5.22 -10.69 -4.50
C VAL A 56 4.82 -9.87 -5.72
N GLY A 57 4.76 -10.55 -6.87
CA GLY A 57 4.53 -9.92 -8.17
C GLY A 57 5.85 -9.60 -8.89
N LEU A 58 6.14 -10.39 -9.93
CA LEU A 58 7.37 -10.32 -10.72
C LEU A 58 7.07 -10.05 -12.20
N GLY A 59 5.96 -9.33 -12.45
CA GLY A 59 5.55 -8.90 -13.78
C GLY A 59 6.35 -7.69 -14.27
N MET A 60 5.64 -6.59 -14.56
CA MET A 60 6.24 -5.40 -15.17
C MET A 60 7.20 -4.63 -14.23
N ARG A 61 6.81 -4.40 -12.96
CA ARG A 61 7.58 -3.60 -11.98
C ARG A 61 8.52 -4.44 -11.13
N GLY A 62 8.09 -5.64 -10.75
CA GLY A 62 8.81 -6.52 -9.83
C GLY A 62 10.28 -6.77 -10.20
N PRO A 63 10.62 -7.19 -11.43
CA PRO A 63 12.02 -7.44 -11.81
C PRO A 63 12.93 -6.23 -11.65
N GLY A 64 12.43 -5.03 -11.97
CA GLY A 64 13.14 -3.77 -11.76
C GLY A 64 13.39 -3.47 -10.27
N ALA A 65 12.41 -3.77 -9.42
CA ALA A 65 12.54 -3.65 -7.98
C ALA A 65 13.55 -4.67 -7.42
N VAL A 66 13.43 -5.95 -7.79
CA VAL A 66 14.40 -6.99 -7.41
C VAL A 66 15.83 -6.55 -7.78
N ASN A 67 16.05 -6.08 -9.01
CA ASN A 67 17.37 -5.61 -9.43
C ASN A 67 17.87 -4.43 -8.58
N ARG A 68 17.04 -3.44 -8.27
CA ARG A 68 17.44 -2.31 -7.41
C ARG A 68 17.86 -2.77 -6.02
N PHE A 69 17.11 -3.71 -5.44
CA PHE A 69 17.37 -4.21 -4.09
C PHE A 69 18.65 -5.03 -3.98
N THR A 70 19.17 -5.61 -5.07
CA THR A 70 20.50 -6.28 -5.06
C THR A 70 21.65 -5.31 -4.79
N HIS A 71 21.43 -3.99 -4.93
CA HIS A 71 22.45 -2.95 -4.73
C HIS A 71 22.28 -2.17 -3.41
N ILE A 72 21.31 -2.54 -2.56
CA ILE A 72 21.08 -1.86 -1.28
C ILE A 72 21.84 -2.59 -0.17
N PRO A 73 22.84 -1.94 0.48
CA PRO A 73 23.52 -2.53 1.63
C PRO A 73 22.53 -2.84 2.77
N GLY A 74 22.73 -3.95 3.47
CA GLY A 74 21.85 -4.36 4.56
C GLY A 74 20.52 -4.96 4.10
N VAL A 75 20.35 -5.30 2.82
CA VAL A 75 19.18 -6.00 2.29
C VAL A 75 19.56 -7.40 1.84
N LYS A 76 18.70 -8.37 2.14
CA LYS A 76 18.79 -9.74 1.64
C LYS A 76 17.46 -10.17 1.04
N ILE A 77 17.46 -10.52 -0.25
CA ILE A 77 16.28 -11.08 -0.92
C ILE A 77 16.22 -12.56 -0.58
N VAL A 78 15.17 -13.00 0.11
CA VAL A 78 15.02 -14.37 0.64
C VAL A 78 13.88 -15.14 0.01
N ALA A 79 12.92 -14.46 -0.63
CA ALA A 79 11.78 -15.11 -1.30
C ALA A 79 11.29 -14.31 -2.51
N LEU A 80 10.81 -15.04 -3.52
CA LEU A 80 10.26 -14.53 -4.77
C LEU A 80 8.94 -15.24 -5.06
N CYS A 81 7.88 -14.50 -5.35
CA CYS A 81 6.56 -15.05 -5.63
C CYS A 81 5.92 -14.38 -6.85
N ASP A 82 5.40 -15.19 -7.75
CA ASP A 82 4.50 -14.78 -8.84
C ASP A 82 3.61 -15.98 -9.21
N VAL A 83 2.43 -15.73 -9.75
CA VAL A 83 1.54 -16.79 -10.24
C VAL A 83 2.20 -17.58 -11.39
N GLU A 84 3.06 -16.93 -12.16
CA GLU A 84 3.78 -17.52 -13.31
C GLU A 84 5.18 -18.00 -12.89
N PRO A 85 5.45 -19.32 -12.93
CA PRO A 85 6.77 -19.86 -12.56
C PRO A 85 7.94 -19.25 -13.33
N ASP A 86 7.73 -18.97 -14.62
CA ASP A 86 8.73 -18.36 -15.49
C ASP A 86 9.20 -16.98 -14.99
N ARG A 87 8.32 -16.22 -14.34
CA ARG A 87 8.66 -14.91 -13.78
C ARG A 87 9.54 -15.06 -12.54
N VAL A 88 9.26 -16.07 -11.71
CA VAL A 88 10.11 -16.41 -10.56
C VAL A 88 11.51 -16.78 -11.05
N GLU A 89 11.63 -17.64 -12.06
CA GLU A 89 12.93 -18.03 -12.61
C GLU A 89 13.70 -16.85 -13.24
N LYS A 90 13.00 -15.95 -13.94
CA LYS A 90 13.62 -14.71 -14.46
C LYS A 90 14.14 -13.83 -13.33
N ALA A 91 13.46 -13.73 -12.21
CA ALA A 91 13.92 -12.98 -11.04
C ALA A 91 15.10 -13.66 -10.34
N GLN A 92 15.12 -15.00 -10.25
CA GLN A 92 16.30 -15.76 -9.79
C GLN A 92 17.54 -15.44 -10.64
N ASN A 93 17.38 -15.36 -11.95
CA ASN A 93 18.47 -14.99 -12.85
C ASN A 93 19.01 -13.56 -12.61
N ILE A 94 18.21 -12.64 -12.05
CA ILE A 94 18.70 -11.33 -11.60
C ILE A 94 19.63 -11.51 -10.40
N LEU A 95 19.23 -12.32 -9.41
CA LEU A 95 20.05 -12.60 -8.22
C LEU A 95 21.38 -13.26 -8.62
N ARG A 96 21.35 -14.30 -9.45
CA ARG A 96 22.54 -15.01 -9.92
C ARG A 96 23.53 -14.08 -10.65
N ARG A 97 23.01 -13.16 -11.50
CA ARG A 97 23.85 -12.16 -12.20
C ARG A 97 24.47 -11.14 -11.24
N ALA A 98 23.83 -10.89 -10.11
CA ALA A 98 24.37 -10.04 -9.05
C ALA A 98 25.32 -10.80 -8.11
N GLY A 99 25.59 -12.09 -8.36
CA GLY A 99 26.43 -12.93 -7.50
C GLY A 99 25.77 -13.31 -6.17
N LEU A 100 24.43 -13.21 -6.09
CA LEU A 100 23.65 -13.54 -4.90
C LEU A 100 23.09 -14.98 -4.99
N PRO A 101 22.84 -15.64 -3.85
CA PRO A 101 22.21 -16.95 -3.83
C PRO A 101 20.75 -16.87 -4.32
N ASP A 102 20.24 -18.00 -4.79
CA ASP A 102 18.83 -18.14 -5.12
C ASP A 102 17.96 -17.92 -3.86
N ALA A 103 16.83 -17.26 -4.07
CA ALA A 103 15.79 -17.10 -3.06
C ALA A 103 14.78 -18.25 -3.13
N ALA A 104 13.98 -18.46 -2.07
CA ALA A 104 12.87 -19.40 -2.12
C ALA A 104 11.84 -18.95 -3.17
N GLY A 105 11.38 -19.86 -4.04
CA GLY A 105 10.42 -19.56 -5.11
C GLY A 105 9.02 -20.07 -4.78
N TYR A 106 8.02 -19.24 -5.01
CA TYR A 106 6.59 -19.56 -4.84
C TYR A 106 5.83 -19.22 -6.11
N SER A 107 5.02 -20.14 -6.62
CA SER A 107 4.29 -19.91 -7.88
C SER A 107 3.15 -20.91 -8.10
N GLY A 108 2.41 -20.72 -9.20
CA GLY A 108 1.37 -21.65 -9.65
C GLY A 108 -0.01 -21.43 -9.02
N SER A 109 -0.15 -20.45 -8.13
CA SER A 109 -1.44 -20.09 -7.52
C SER A 109 -1.48 -18.59 -7.22
N THR A 110 -2.66 -18.00 -7.30
CA THR A 110 -2.92 -16.63 -6.81
C THR A 110 -2.75 -16.51 -5.30
N GLU A 111 -2.77 -17.62 -4.57
CA GLU A 111 -2.62 -17.69 -3.11
C GLU A 111 -1.18 -18.03 -2.66
N ALA A 112 -0.26 -18.27 -3.61
CA ALA A 112 1.12 -18.66 -3.29
C ALA A 112 1.87 -17.63 -2.42
N TYR A 113 1.47 -16.36 -2.45
CA TYR A 113 2.02 -15.32 -1.59
C TYR A 113 1.81 -15.59 -0.10
N LYS A 114 0.79 -16.38 0.28
CA LYS A 114 0.51 -16.70 1.69
C LYS A 114 1.65 -17.51 2.30
N GLU A 115 2.12 -18.53 1.59
CA GLU A 115 3.28 -19.33 2.03
C GLU A 115 4.55 -18.47 2.19
N LEU A 116 4.74 -17.48 1.32
CA LEU A 116 5.83 -16.51 1.46
C LEU A 116 5.64 -15.65 2.71
N CYS A 117 4.44 -15.10 2.92
CA CYS A 117 4.16 -14.22 4.07
C CYS A 117 4.25 -14.94 5.42
N GLU A 118 3.98 -16.23 5.48
CA GLU A 118 4.02 -17.06 6.69
C GLU A 118 5.45 -17.43 7.15
N ARG A 119 6.48 -17.11 6.36
CA ARG A 119 7.88 -17.41 6.73
C ARG A 119 8.36 -16.52 7.86
N ASP A 120 9.09 -17.10 8.82
CA ASP A 120 9.70 -16.36 9.95
C ASP A 120 10.97 -15.59 9.57
N ASP A 121 11.54 -15.89 8.41
CA ASP A 121 12.77 -15.25 7.92
C ASP A 121 12.53 -14.11 6.93
N ILE A 122 11.35 -13.48 6.95
CA ILE A 122 11.00 -12.29 6.19
C ILE A 122 10.63 -11.16 7.14
N ASP A 123 11.22 -10.00 6.94
CA ASP A 123 10.94 -8.76 7.66
C ASP A 123 10.05 -7.82 6.86
N LEU A 124 10.24 -7.78 5.54
CA LEU A 124 9.55 -6.89 4.61
C LEU A 124 9.00 -7.67 3.41
N VAL A 125 7.74 -7.46 3.07
CA VAL A 125 7.13 -7.93 1.82
C VAL A 125 6.99 -6.76 0.87
N TYR A 126 7.61 -6.86 -0.32
CA TYR A 126 7.46 -5.91 -1.41
C TYR A 126 6.40 -6.41 -2.39
N VAL A 127 5.32 -5.64 -2.54
CA VAL A 127 4.15 -6.00 -3.35
C VAL A 127 4.14 -5.21 -4.66
N ALA A 128 4.20 -5.92 -5.79
CA ALA A 128 4.16 -5.37 -7.14
C ALA A 128 3.30 -6.23 -8.08
N THR A 129 2.20 -6.74 -7.57
CA THR A 129 1.18 -7.51 -8.28
C THR A 129 0.39 -6.64 -9.26
N ASP A 130 -0.76 -7.10 -9.73
CA ASP A 130 -1.78 -6.24 -10.28
C ASP A 130 -2.50 -5.44 -9.16
N TRP A 131 -3.21 -4.38 -9.54
CA TRP A 131 -3.76 -3.42 -8.60
C TRP A 131 -4.82 -4.01 -7.65
N ILE A 132 -5.58 -5.03 -8.11
CA ILE A 132 -6.63 -5.65 -7.29
C ILE A 132 -6.06 -6.53 -6.17
N HIS A 133 -4.81 -6.97 -6.29
CA HIS A 133 -4.15 -7.79 -5.27
C HIS A 133 -3.22 -6.98 -4.35
N HIS A 134 -2.97 -5.69 -4.61
CA HIS A 134 -2.11 -4.86 -3.78
C HIS A 134 -2.58 -4.82 -2.32
N ALA A 135 -3.82 -4.41 -2.08
CA ALA A 135 -4.36 -4.30 -0.73
C ALA A 135 -4.52 -5.69 -0.04
N PRO A 136 -5.12 -6.71 -0.70
CA PRO A 136 -5.21 -8.04 -0.08
C PRO A 136 -3.88 -8.64 0.35
N VAL A 137 -2.86 -8.58 -0.51
CA VAL A 137 -1.52 -9.09 -0.18
C VAL A 137 -0.88 -8.27 0.94
N GLY A 138 -0.99 -6.94 0.89
CA GLY A 138 -0.46 -6.06 1.91
C GLY A 138 -1.09 -6.28 3.29
N VAL A 139 -2.41 -6.41 3.35
CA VAL A 139 -3.15 -6.72 4.58
C VAL A 139 -2.69 -8.07 5.14
N TYR A 140 -2.66 -9.11 4.31
CA TYR A 140 -2.25 -10.44 4.76
C TYR A 140 -0.81 -10.43 5.29
N ALA A 141 0.13 -9.80 4.59
CA ALA A 141 1.51 -9.71 5.02
C ALA A 141 1.65 -9.01 6.39
N MET A 142 0.94 -7.89 6.61
CA MET A 142 0.94 -7.21 7.90
C MET A 142 0.32 -8.07 9.01
N GLU A 143 -0.70 -8.86 8.72
CA GLU A 143 -1.30 -9.81 9.66
C GLU A 143 -0.35 -10.95 10.05
N GLN A 144 0.55 -11.34 9.13
CA GLN A 144 1.65 -12.27 9.40
C GLN A 144 2.88 -11.58 10.04
N GLY A 145 2.73 -10.34 10.51
CA GLY A 145 3.78 -9.61 11.24
C GLY A 145 4.88 -9.03 10.34
N LYS A 146 4.67 -8.91 9.03
CA LYS A 146 5.65 -8.36 8.10
C LYS A 146 5.41 -6.87 7.89
N HIS A 147 6.49 -6.10 7.74
CA HIS A 147 6.40 -4.77 7.14
C HIS A 147 6.08 -4.88 5.66
N VAL A 148 5.45 -3.85 5.09
CA VAL A 148 5.00 -3.91 3.70
C VAL A 148 5.41 -2.65 2.94
N ALA A 149 5.89 -2.85 1.73
CA ALA A 149 6.04 -1.80 0.73
C ALA A 149 5.20 -2.18 -0.50
N ILE A 150 4.27 -1.32 -0.89
CA ILE A 150 3.31 -1.59 -1.97
C ILE A 150 3.54 -0.61 -3.12
N GLU A 151 3.61 -1.12 -4.36
CA GLU A 151 3.60 -0.28 -5.57
C GLU A 151 2.26 0.46 -5.70
N VAL A 152 2.29 1.57 -6.41
CA VAL A 152 1.11 2.41 -6.61
C VAL A 152 0.21 1.88 -7.74
N PRO A 153 -1.11 2.01 -7.59
CA PRO A 153 -1.87 2.46 -6.41
C PRO A 153 -1.92 1.36 -5.34
N ALA A 154 -1.78 1.72 -4.07
CA ALA A 154 -1.80 0.74 -2.98
C ALA A 154 -3.19 0.09 -2.79
N ALA A 155 -4.25 0.75 -3.22
CA ALA A 155 -5.63 0.28 -3.14
C ALA A 155 -6.47 0.84 -4.28
N MET A 156 -7.56 0.17 -4.63
CA MET A 156 -8.50 0.55 -5.68
C MET A 156 -9.79 1.18 -5.14
N THR A 157 -10.09 0.97 -3.87
CA THR A 157 -11.31 1.42 -3.21
C THR A 157 -11.00 2.10 -1.86
N LEU A 158 -11.95 2.91 -1.36
CA LEU A 158 -11.82 3.50 -0.02
C LEU A 158 -11.81 2.44 1.07
N ASP A 159 -12.58 1.37 0.91
CA ASP A 159 -12.61 0.26 1.87
C ASP A 159 -11.23 -0.43 1.97
N GLU A 160 -10.57 -0.66 0.85
CA GLU A 160 -9.21 -1.21 0.83
C GLU A 160 -8.19 -0.25 1.48
N ILE A 161 -8.31 1.07 1.24
CA ILE A 161 -7.47 2.07 1.93
C ILE A 161 -7.64 1.94 3.44
N TRP A 162 -8.88 1.86 3.93
CA TRP A 162 -9.14 1.71 5.35
C TRP A 162 -8.71 0.35 5.91
N GLN A 163 -8.78 -0.72 5.13
CA GLN A 163 -8.23 -2.02 5.52
C GLN A 163 -6.71 -1.93 5.72
N LEU A 164 -5.98 -1.31 4.80
CA LEU A 164 -4.54 -1.10 4.94
C LEU A 164 -4.20 -0.25 6.17
N VAL A 165 -4.86 0.90 6.34
CA VAL A 165 -4.65 1.80 7.48
C VAL A 165 -4.93 1.08 8.81
N ASN A 166 -6.12 0.49 8.94
CA ASN A 166 -6.52 -0.19 10.18
C ASN A 166 -5.63 -1.39 10.51
N THR A 167 -5.20 -2.13 9.49
CA THR A 167 -4.29 -3.26 9.69
C THR A 167 -2.91 -2.79 10.14
N SER A 168 -2.36 -1.76 9.50
CA SER A 168 -1.09 -1.15 9.90
C SER A 168 -1.14 -0.63 11.35
N GLU A 169 -2.19 0.11 11.72
CA GLU A 169 -2.39 0.64 13.07
C GLU A 169 -2.51 -0.48 14.11
N ARG A 170 -3.21 -1.57 13.79
CA ARG A 170 -3.43 -2.72 14.68
C ARG A 170 -2.19 -3.60 14.84
N THR A 171 -1.48 -3.89 13.73
CA THR A 171 -0.32 -4.79 13.72
C THR A 171 1.00 -4.08 13.98
N ARG A 172 1.01 -2.76 13.89
CA ARG A 172 2.22 -1.91 13.98
C ARG A 172 3.26 -2.25 12.90
N LYS A 173 2.75 -2.52 11.67
CA LYS A 173 3.55 -2.90 10.50
C LYS A 173 3.27 -1.96 9.33
#